data_4d0726eacf70c03bb7c26de937e0232b
#
_entry.id   4d0726eacf70c03bb7c26de937e0232b
#
_cell.length_a   1.000
_cell.length_b   1.000
_cell.length_c   1.000
_cell.angle_alpha   90.00
_cell.angle_beta   90.00
_cell.angle_gamma   90.00
#
_symmetry.space_group_name_H-M   'P 1'
#
loop_
_entity.id
_entity.type
_entity.pdbx_description
1 polymer ?
#
loop_
_entity_poly.entity_id
_entity_poly.type
_entity_poly.pdbx_seq_one_letter_code
_entity_poly.pdbx_strand_id
1 'polypeptide(L)'
;LKGFDADFFAHQEEIDLCWRMHNYGFKTMSIGSSKVKHIGGATLAPSPQKVFLNHRNSLCMLTKNLPRKVLYRRLFVRLCWDGFAGVYYFLRFNFLSTWAIIRAHVSFYKRFKSMMAKRTNKIQSAHYYHTNNIILTYFLHKKLNFRDLNEE
;
A
#
# COMPACT_ATOMS: atom_id res chain seq x y z
N LEU A 1 15.85 -8.25 9.13
CA LEU A 1 14.86 -7.47 8.32
C LEU A 1 15.45 -6.84 7.06
N LYS A 2 16.78 -6.68 6.98
CA LYS A 2 17.53 -6.14 5.82
C LYS A 2 17.11 -4.72 5.36
N GLY A 3 16.50 -3.89 6.24
CA GLY A 3 16.10 -2.53 5.90
C GLY A 3 14.97 -2.43 4.85
N PHE A 4 14.98 -1.35 4.06
CA PHE A 4 14.06 -1.15 2.95
C PHE A 4 14.29 -2.14 1.81
N ASP A 5 13.22 -2.58 1.16
CA ASP A 5 13.30 -3.45 -0.01
C ASP A 5 13.49 -2.58 -1.27
N ALA A 6 14.65 -2.69 -1.89
CA ALA A 6 15.03 -1.90 -3.07
C ALA A 6 14.07 -2.06 -4.27
N ASP A 7 13.30 -3.16 -4.34
CA ASP A 7 12.29 -3.34 -5.39
C ASP A 7 11.19 -2.28 -5.38
N PHE A 8 10.98 -1.61 -4.25
CA PHE A 8 10.00 -0.52 -4.16
C PHE A 8 10.49 0.77 -4.82
N PHE A 9 11.79 1.07 -4.72
CA PHE A 9 12.41 2.32 -5.16
C PHE A 9 11.93 3.53 -4.35
N ALA A 10 10.64 3.86 -4.40
CA ALA A 10 9.98 4.93 -3.64
C ALA A 10 8.50 4.61 -3.49
N HIS A 11 7.89 5.10 -2.43
CA HIS A 11 6.50 4.87 -1.99
C HIS A 11 6.23 3.44 -1.51
N GLN A 12 5.62 3.32 -0.34
CA GLN A 12 5.24 2.09 0.36
C GLN A 12 6.41 1.28 0.96
N GLU A 13 7.66 1.67 0.75
CA GLU A 13 8.84 1.00 1.32
C GLU A 13 8.87 1.08 2.84
N GLU A 14 8.47 2.22 3.40
CA GLU A 14 8.36 2.45 4.83
C GLU A 14 7.23 1.63 5.44
N ILE A 15 6.09 1.55 4.76
CA ILE A 15 4.95 0.76 5.22
C ILE A 15 5.30 -0.74 5.15
N ASP A 16 5.95 -1.19 4.07
CA ASP A 16 6.44 -2.56 3.94
C ASP A 16 7.40 -2.92 5.08
N LEU A 17 8.33 -2.02 5.41
CA LEU A 17 9.28 -2.25 6.50
C LEU A 17 8.57 -2.36 7.84
N CYS A 18 7.69 -1.40 8.18
CA CYS A 18 6.92 -1.41 9.43
C CYS A 18 6.06 -2.68 9.54
N TRP A 19 5.43 -3.10 8.44
CA TRP A 19 4.61 -4.31 8.42
C TRP A 19 5.45 -5.57 8.61
N ARG A 20 6.62 -5.66 7.97
CA ARG A 20 7.57 -6.77 8.24
C ARG A 20 8.03 -6.78 9.69
N MET A 21 8.34 -5.61 10.27
CA MET A 21 8.70 -5.50 11.70
C MET A 21 7.57 -6.04 12.58
N HIS A 22 6.34 -5.61 12.32
CA HIS A 22 5.16 -6.11 13.04
C HIS A 22 5.01 -7.63 12.92
N ASN A 23 5.18 -8.19 11.72
CA ASN A 23 5.15 -9.64 11.51
C ASN A 23 6.23 -10.41 12.28
N TYR A 24 7.35 -9.76 12.60
CA TYR A 24 8.40 -10.31 13.46
C TYR A 24 8.19 -10.03 14.97
N GLY A 25 7.08 -9.41 15.35
CA GLY A 25 6.74 -9.10 16.75
C GLY A 25 7.35 -7.81 17.29
N PHE A 26 7.96 -7.00 16.43
CA PHE A 26 8.46 -5.67 16.83
C PHE A 26 7.31 -4.66 16.90
N LYS A 27 7.43 -3.72 17.82
CA LYS A 27 6.55 -2.55 17.90
C LYS A 27 7.17 -1.38 17.15
N THR A 28 6.37 -0.63 16.39
CA THR A 28 6.76 0.63 15.79
C THR A 28 6.08 1.78 16.53
N MET A 29 6.82 2.83 16.83
CA MET A 29 6.32 3.97 17.60
C MET A 29 6.70 5.27 16.89
N SER A 30 5.80 6.24 16.94
CA SER A 30 6.09 7.62 16.54
C SER A 30 6.63 8.40 17.74
N ILE A 31 7.74 9.08 17.55
CA ILE A 31 8.38 9.90 18.60
C ILE A 31 8.15 11.37 18.24
N GLY A 32 7.26 12.04 18.99
CA GLY A 32 6.86 13.42 18.72
C GLY A 32 7.99 14.45 18.80
N SER A 33 9.06 14.18 19.55
CA SER A 33 10.26 15.02 19.63
C SER A 33 11.21 14.85 18.44
N SER A 34 11.11 13.76 17.70
CA SER A 34 11.91 13.52 16.49
C SER A 34 11.33 14.31 15.33
N LYS A 35 12.00 15.41 14.99
CA LYS A 35 11.58 16.32 13.92
C LYS A 35 12.49 16.20 12.72
N VAL A 36 11.91 15.96 11.55
CA VAL A 36 12.61 15.92 10.26
C VAL A 36 12.00 16.96 9.33
N LYS A 37 12.84 17.75 8.69
CA LYS A 37 12.40 18.64 7.61
C LYS A 37 12.21 17.80 6.34
N HIS A 38 11.00 17.76 5.84
CA HIS A 38 10.67 17.02 4.61
C HIS A 38 10.19 17.97 3.53
N ILE A 39 10.92 18.01 2.41
CA ILE A 39 10.50 18.77 1.24
C ILE A 39 9.53 17.90 0.43
N GLY A 40 8.25 18.19 0.54
CA GLY A 40 7.20 17.46 -0.18
C GLY A 40 7.43 17.54 -1.69
N GLY A 41 7.43 16.37 -2.35
CA GLY A 41 7.59 16.30 -3.81
C GLY A 41 9.03 16.40 -4.33
N ALA A 42 10.04 16.54 -3.45
CA ALA A 42 11.45 16.64 -3.88
C ALA A 42 11.92 15.43 -4.69
N THR A 43 11.49 14.21 -4.30
CA THR A 43 11.88 12.98 -5.01
C THR A 43 10.96 12.67 -6.18
N LEU A 44 9.65 12.85 -6.00
CA LEU A 44 8.63 12.58 -7.02
C LEU A 44 7.47 13.58 -6.89
N ALA A 45 7.43 14.57 -7.77
CA ALA A 45 6.26 15.43 -7.95
C ALA A 45 5.02 14.60 -8.37
N PRO A 46 3.79 15.13 -8.22
CA PRO A 46 2.61 14.50 -8.81
C PRO A 46 2.82 14.21 -10.29
N SER A 47 2.83 12.92 -10.66
CA SER A 47 3.23 12.49 -12.00
C SER A 47 2.68 11.08 -12.30
N PRO A 48 2.57 10.68 -13.57
CA PRO A 48 2.23 9.30 -13.93
C PRO A 48 3.18 8.27 -13.33
N GLN A 49 4.47 8.63 -13.13
CA GLN A 49 5.44 7.76 -12.47
C GLN A 49 5.08 7.51 -11.00
N LYS A 50 4.61 8.55 -10.29
CA LYS A 50 4.12 8.40 -8.92
C LYS A 50 2.88 7.51 -8.85
N VAL A 51 1.95 7.66 -9.79
CA VAL A 51 0.77 6.79 -9.93
C VAL A 51 1.21 5.34 -10.14
N PHE A 52 2.12 5.10 -11.09
CA PHE A 52 2.69 3.78 -11.35
C PHE A 52 3.28 3.13 -10.08
N LEU A 53 4.14 3.85 -9.37
CA LEU A 53 4.81 3.32 -8.18
C LEU A 53 3.80 3.02 -7.07
N ASN A 54 2.85 3.91 -6.81
CA ASN A 54 1.84 3.71 -5.77
C ASN A 54 0.99 2.45 -6.03
N HIS A 55 0.51 2.25 -7.26
CA HIS A 55 -0.32 1.09 -7.60
C HIS A 55 0.50 -0.20 -7.56
N ARG A 56 1.67 -0.24 -8.22
CA ARG A 56 2.55 -1.41 -8.22
C ARG A 56 3.00 -1.80 -6.81
N ASN A 57 3.49 -0.84 -6.06
CA ASN A 57 4.09 -1.09 -4.75
C ASN A 57 3.05 -1.51 -3.71
N SER A 58 1.83 -0.94 -3.75
CA SER A 58 0.74 -1.41 -2.91
C SER A 58 0.43 -2.89 -3.13
N LEU A 59 0.36 -3.35 -4.38
CA LEU A 59 0.12 -4.76 -4.69
C LEU A 59 1.29 -5.64 -4.23
N CYS A 60 2.54 -5.19 -4.42
CA CYS A 60 3.74 -5.90 -3.95
C CYS A 60 3.76 -6.02 -2.42
N MET A 61 3.49 -4.92 -1.72
CA MET A 61 3.43 -4.86 -0.26
C MET A 61 2.36 -5.80 0.30
N LEU A 62 1.14 -5.77 -0.25
CA LEU A 62 0.06 -6.69 0.13
C LEU A 62 0.47 -8.15 -0.09
N THR A 63 1.09 -8.45 -1.23
CA THR A 63 1.55 -9.80 -1.56
C THR A 63 2.57 -10.32 -0.55
N LYS A 64 3.51 -9.47 -0.12
CA LYS A 64 4.55 -9.85 0.85
C LYS A 64 4.01 -10.08 2.25
N ASN A 65 3.09 -9.23 2.71
CA ASN A 65 2.81 -9.08 4.13
C ASN A 65 1.46 -9.63 4.58
N LEU A 66 0.46 -9.78 3.70
CA LEU A 66 -0.86 -10.30 4.07
C LEU A 66 -0.85 -11.79 4.45
N PRO A 67 -1.65 -12.23 5.43
CA PRO A 67 -1.89 -13.64 5.68
C PRO A 67 -2.42 -14.35 4.42
N ARG A 68 -1.93 -15.59 4.14
CA ARG A 68 -2.34 -16.33 2.92
C ARG A 68 -3.84 -16.49 2.77
N LYS A 69 -4.55 -16.71 3.89
CA LYS A 69 -6.00 -16.92 3.91
C LYS A 69 -6.80 -15.77 3.29
N VAL A 70 -6.29 -14.53 3.40
CA VAL A 70 -6.97 -13.33 2.91
C VAL A 70 -6.31 -12.69 1.68
N LEU A 71 -5.10 -13.12 1.33
CA LEU A 71 -4.26 -12.52 0.30
C LEU A 71 -5.01 -12.34 -1.03
N TYR A 72 -5.49 -13.43 -1.61
CA TYR A 72 -6.09 -13.40 -2.94
C TYR A 72 -7.37 -12.56 -2.98
N ARG A 73 -8.21 -12.67 -1.95
CA ARG A 73 -9.42 -11.85 -1.83
C ARG A 73 -9.07 -10.35 -1.73
N ARG A 74 -8.08 -10.00 -0.91
CA ARG A 74 -7.66 -8.60 -0.76
C ARG A 74 -6.98 -8.06 -2.02
N LEU A 75 -6.17 -8.86 -2.71
CA LEU A 75 -5.61 -8.48 -3.99
C LEU A 75 -6.70 -8.25 -5.04
N PHE A 76 -7.69 -9.13 -5.13
CA PHE A 76 -8.81 -8.97 -6.05
C PHE A 76 -9.56 -7.66 -5.80
N VAL A 77 -9.95 -7.40 -4.55
CA VAL A 77 -10.62 -6.14 -4.18
C VAL A 77 -9.74 -4.93 -4.52
N ARG A 78 -8.43 -5.00 -4.26
CA ARG A 78 -7.51 -3.93 -4.62
C ARG A 78 -7.43 -3.70 -6.12
N LEU A 79 -7.36 -4.75 -6.93
CA LEU A 79 -7.36 -4.65 -8.39
C LEU A 79 -8.65 -4.02 -8.92
N CYS A 80 -9.81 -4.34 -8.33
CA CYS A 80 -11.07 -3.66 -8.67
C CYS A 80 -11.00 -2.16 -8.38
N TRP A 81 -10.49 -1.74 -7.21
CA TRP A 81 -10.31 -0.33 -6.90
C TRP A 81 -9.33 0.38 -7.84
N ASP A 82 -8.27 -0.30 -8.24
CA ASP A 82 -7.32 0.21 -9.23
C ASP A 82 -8.00 0.39 -10.59
N GLY A 83 -8.90 -0.55 -10.97
CA GLY A 83 -9.73 -0.41 -12.16
C GLY A 83 -10.62 0.83 -12.13
N PHE A 84 -11.32 1.08 -11.00
CA PHE A 84 -12.11 2.30 -10.82
C PHE A 84 -11.25 3.57 -10.90
N ALA A 85 -10.06 3.56 -10.29
CA ALA A 85 -9.12 4.66 -10.43
C ALA A 85 -8.67 4.89 -11.87
N GLY A 86 -8.44 3.81 -12.62
CA GLY A 86 -8.12 3.88 -14.05
C GLY A 86 -9.24 4.51 -14.88
N VAL A 87 -10.49 4.08 -14.66
CA VAL A 87 -11.67 4.68 -15.30
C VAL A 87 -11.81 6.16 -14.92
N TYR A 88 -11.64 6.51 -13.66
CA TYR A 88 -11.66 7.89 -13.19
C TYR A 88 -10.66 8.78 -13.95
N TYR A 89 -9.40 8.33 -14.06
CA TYR A 89 -8.38 9.09 -14.81
C TYR A 89 -8.71 9.16 -16.29
N PHE A 90 -9.22 8.09 -16.88
CA PHE A 90 -9.65 8.06 -18.28
C PHE A 90 -10.74 9.08 -18.58
N LEU A 91 -11.81 9.13 -17.75
CA LEU A 91 -12.90 10.08 -17.88
C LEU A 91 -12.46 11.55 -17.68
N ARG A 92 -11.35 11.75 -16.99
CA ARG A 92 -10.70 13.05 -16.80
C ARG A 92 -9.70 13.39 -17.91
N PHE A 93 -9.66 12.61 -18.99
CA PHE A 93 -8.69 12.75 -20.10
C PHE A 93 -7.23 12.66 -19.67
N ASN A 94 -6.94 12.09 -18.47
CA ASN A 94 -5.58 11.86 -17.99
C ASN A 94 -5.10 10.46 -18.39
N PHE A 95 -4.90 10.27 -19.69
CA PHE A 95 -4.51 8.98 -20.29
C PHE A 95 -3.15 8.48 -19.79
N LEU A 96 -2.24 9.39 -19.45
CA LEU A 96 -0.92 9.01 -18.93
C LEU A 96 -1.02 8.33 -17.56
N SER A 97 -1.92 8.80 -16.69
CA SER A 97 -2.16 8.16 -15.39
C SER A 97 -2.92 6.84 -15.54
N THR A 98 -3.89 6.76 -16.47
CA THR A 98 -4.54 5.49 -16.81
C THR A 98 -3.53 4.46 -17.28
N TRP A 99 -2.64 4.85 -18.20
CA TRP A 99 -1.57 3.98 -18.71
C TRP A 99 -0.60 3.57 -17.61
N ALA A 100 -0.29 4.47 -16.68
CA ALA A 100 0.56 4.18 -15.54
C ALA A 100 0.00 3.06 -14.65
N ILE A 101 -1.33 3.02 -14.43
CA ILE A 101 -1.99 1.93 -13.67
C ILE A 101 -1.86 0.60 -14.42
N ILE A 102 -2.11 0.58 -15.73
CA ILE A 102 -1.97 -0.64 -16.54
C ILE A 102 -0.53 -1.17 -16.46
N ARG A 103 0.46 -0.29 -16.65
CA ARG A 103 1.89 -0.64 -16.51
C ARG A 103 2.22 -1.15 -15.11
N ALA A 104 1.61 -0.58 -14.07
CA ALA A 104 1.80 -1.00 -12.68
C ALA A 104 1.33 -2.44 -12.48
N HIS A 105 0.16 -2.81 -13.00
CA HIS A 105 -0.36 -4.18 -12.94
C HIS A 105 0.55 -5.16 -13.70
N VAL A 106 0.94 -4.84 -14.94
CA VAL A 106 1.87 -5.67 -15.71
C VAL A 106 3.19 -5.87 -14.95
N SER A 107 3.75 -4.79 -14.39
CA SER A 107 4.98 -4.85 -13.59
C SER A 107 4.81 -5.67 -12.32
N PHE A 108 3.65 -5.56 -11.65
CA PHE A 108 3.29 -6.37 -10.49
C PHE A 108 3.24 -7.86 -10.83
N TYR A 109 2.54 -8.25 -11.90
CA TYR A 109 2.45 -9.66 -12.30
C TYR A 109 3.82 -10.27 -12.60
N LYS A 110 4.71 -9.52 -13.28
CA LYS A 110 6.10 -9.94 -13.52
C LYS A 110 6.88 -10.16 -12.22
N ARG A 111 6.57 -9.41 -11.17
CA ARG A 111 7.22 -9.49 -9.85
C ARG A 111 6.52 -10.40 -8.86
N PHE A 112 5.31 -10.86 -9.15
CA PHE A 112 4.47 -11.61 -8.21
C PHE A 112 5.20 -12.80 -7.58
N LYS A 113 5.86 -13.63 -8.40
CA LYS A 113 6.63 -14.79 -7.92
C LYS A 113 7.76 -14.38 -6.98
N SER A 114 8.50 -13.33 -7.31
CA SER A 114 9.57 -12.78 -6.45
C SER A 114 9.00 -12.25 -5.14
N MET A 115 7.89 -11.51 -5.17
CA MET A 115 7.24 -11.01 -3.95
C MET A 115 6.72 -12.15 -3.07
N MET A 116 6.17 -13.19 -3.67
CA MET A 116 5.77 -14.41 -2.95
C MET A 116 6.96 -15.11 -2.27
N ALA A 117 8.12 -15.15 -2.92
CA ALA A 117 9.34 -15.72 -2.34
C ALA A 117 9.93 -14.89 -1.18
N LYS A 118 9.67 -13.58 -1.16
CA LYS A 118 10.08 -12.67 -0.06
C LYS A 118 9.18 -12.73 1.18
N ARG A 119 8.11 -13.50 1.15
CA ARG A 119 7.20 -13.64 2.30
C ARG A 119 7.90 -14.26 3.48
N THR A 120 7.63 -13.73 4.66
CA THR A 120 8.06 -14.36 5.90
C THR A 120 7.08 -15.46 6.33
N ASN A 121 7.59 -16.53 6.93
CA ASN A 121 6.76 -17.55 7.59
C ASN A 121 6.20 -17.08 8.94
N LYS A 122 6.63 -15.93 9.43
CA LYS A 122 6.23 -15.31 10.71
C LYS A 122 5.05 -14.34 10.59
N ILE A 123 4.21 -14.47 9.56
CA ILE A 123 3.00 -13.64 9.43
C ILE A 123 2.04 -14.02 10.55
N GLN A 124 2.00 -13.21 11.61
CA GLN A 124 1.39 -13.59 12.86
C GLN A 124 -0.07 -13.19 13.03
N SER A 125 -0.58 -12.16 12.36
CA SER A 125 -1.81 -11.56 12.83
C SER A 125 -2.96 -11.61 11.82
N ALA A 126 -4.12 -12.08 12.30
CA ALA A 126 -5.40 -11.82 11.66
C ALA A 126 -5.80 -10.32 11.78
N HIS A 127 -5.33 -9.65 12.84
CA HIS A 127 -5.61 -8.24 13.15
C HIS A 127 -4.46 -7.33 12.66
N TYR A 128 -4.38 -7.09 11.35
CA TYR A 128 -3.42 -6.19 10.71
C TYR A 128 -4.04 -4.87 10.24
N TYR A 129 -5.29 -4.60 10.62
CA TYR A 129 -6.03 -3.39 10.24
C TYR A 129 -7.03 -3.00 11.34
N HIS A 130 -7.29 -1.71 11.47
CA HIS A 130 -8.32 -1.15 12.36
C HIS A 130 -9.69 -1.07 11.68
N THR A 131 -9.73 -0.97 10.37
CA THR A 131 -10.99 -0.93 9.61
C THR A 131 -10.88 -1.74 8.33
N ASN A 132 -11.99 -2.37 7.94
CA ASN A 132 -12.06 -3.18 6.73
C ASN A 132 -11.95 -2.33 5.45
N ASN A 133 -12.49 -1.12 5.47
CA ASN A 133 -12.51 -0.22 4.31
C ASN A 133 -12.53 1.23 4.77
N ILE A 134 -11.37 1.87 4.74
CA ILE A 134 -11.22 3.27 5.18
C ILE A 134 -12.07 4.24 4.33
N ILE A 135 -12.29 3.95 3.05
CA ILE A 135 -13.09 4.81 2.16
C ILE A 135 -14.55 4.80 2.63
N LEU A 136 -15.13 3.62 2.86
CA LEU A 136 -16.49 3.52 3.38
C LEU A 136 -16.61 4.13 4.78
N THR A 137 -15.63 3.86 5.64
CA THR A 137 -15.59 4.41 7.00
C THR A 137 -15.57 5.94 6.97
N TYR A 138 -14.76 6.53 6.11
CA TYR A 138 -14.68 7.99 5.98
C TYR A 138 -15.95 8.59 5.37
N PHE A 139 -16.41 8.09 4.22
CA PHE A 139 -17.51 8.70 3.47
C PHE A 139 -18.90 8.33 3.97
N LEU A 140 -19.13 7.07 4.40
CA LEU A 140 -20.44 6.62 4.84
C LEU A 140 -20.62 6.75 6.36
N HIS A 141 -19.62 6.36 7.15
CA HIS A 141 -19.71 6.40 8.61
C HIS A 141 -19.23 7.74 9.19
N LYS A 142 -18.71 8.66 8.35
CA LYS A 142 -18.21 9.99 8.73
C LYS A 142 -17.22 9.98 9.89
N LYS A 143 -16.47 8.87 10.06
CA LYS A 143 -15.39 8.77 11.03
C LYS A 143 -14.18 9.53 10.49
N LEU A 144 -13.95 10.75 10.95
CA LEU A 144 -12.95 11.67 10.41
C LEU A 144 -11.61 11.60 11.13
N ASN A 145 -11.58 11.10 12.36
CA ASN A 145 -10.38 11.00 13.19
C ASN A 145 -10.00 9.54 13.44
N PHE A 146 -8.71 9.30 13.64
CA PHE A 146 -8.23 7.94 13.97
C PHE A 146 -8.82 7.41 15.29
N ARG A 147 -9.11 8.28 16.26
CA ARG A 147 -9.75 7.91 17.52
C ARG A 147 -11.12 7.25 17.32
N ASP A 148 -11.89 7.77 16.37
CA ASP A 148 -13.23 7.27 16.05
C ASP A 148 -13.23 5.81 15.54
N LEU A 149 -12.05 5.28 15.12
CA LEU A 149 -11.90 3.90 14.65
C LEU A 149 -11.79 2.88 15.79
N ASN A 150 -11.47 3.33 17.01
CA ASN A 150 -11.25 2.47 18.17
C ASN A 150 -12.48 2.39 19.11
N GLU A 151 -13.60 3.02 18.74
CA GLU A 151 -14.83 3.06 19.52
C GLU A 151 -15.85 2.01 19.01
N GLU A 152 -15.40 0.73 18.89
CA GLU A 152 -16.28 -0.44 18.69
C GLU A 152 -16.04 -1.47 19.78
#